data_0e61dd8e8f88a5e6783d32948181ca36
#
_entry.id   0e61dd8e8f88a5e6783d32948181ca36
#
_cell.length_a   1.000
_cell.length_b   1.000
_cell.length_c   1.000
_cell.angle_alpha   90.00
_cell.angle_beta   90.00
_cell.angle_gamma   90.00
#
_symmetry.space_group_name_H-M   'P 1'
#
loop_
_entity.id
_entity.type
_entity.pdbx_description
1 polymer ?
#
loop_
_entity_poly.entity_id
_entity_poly.type
_entity_poly.pdbx_seq_one_letter_code
_entity_poly.pdbx_strand_id
1 'polypeptide(L)'
;MKEWQILQNGGDGWRVTEVPNPHPDEEVRTAFATSFYICEKLQMIDLKKEGYNQFFMDHFQPDIRISDWIIPRWGCGSQYHVRVELLNNKMKRLQMFAPRTVDLKTGTYLHWNQMTHIFHNYGPGVRYIRFIHGGKDTRFWKGFFGVHITQTCVEICPAMHKPIGTGLGRTDKDEMRKAKSHVCTIS
;
A
#
# COMPACT_ATOMS: atom_id res chain seq x y z
N MET A 1 3.92 -12.78 7.89
CA MET A 1 4.63 -12.34 6.65
C MET A 1 4.50 -13.34 5.50
N LYS A 2 3.41 -14.07 5.43
CA LYS A 2 3.27 -15.24 4.54
C LYS A 2 3.38 -14.92 3.03
N GLU A 3 3.12 -13.67 2.64
CA GLU A 3 3.11 -13.27 1.22
C GLU A 3 4.13 -12.16 0.90
N TRP A 4 4.92 -11.77 1.89
CA TRP A 4 5.94 -10.76 1.74
C TRP A 4 7.31 -11.39 1.49
N GLN A 5 7.97 -10.96 0.43
CA GLN A 5 9.38 -11.24 0.17
C GLN A 5 10.24 -10.17 0.84
N ILE A 6 11.15 -10.58 1.71
CA ILE A 6 12.14 -9.69 2.30
C ILE A 6 13.21 -9.37 1.25
N LEU A 7 13.39 -8.09 0.94
CA LEU A 7 14.44 -7.60 0.04
C LEU A 7 15.67 -7.18 0.81
N GLN A 8 15.48 -6.47 1.93
CA GLN A 8 16.54 -6.04 2.83
C GLN A 8 16.11 -6.30 4.29
N ASN A 9 17.02 -6.82 5.07
CA ASN A 9 16.79 -7.19 6.47
C ASN A 9 17.92 -6.64 7.34
N GLY A 10 18.11 -5.32 7.30
CA GLY A 10 19.23 -4.65 7.95
C GLY A 10 19.09 -4.55 9.46
N GLY A 11 20.21 -4.49 10.16
CA GLY A 11 20.24 -4.49 11.62
C GLY A 11 19.67 -5.76 12.22
N ASP A 12 18.72 -5.65 13.14
CA ASP A 12 17.99 -6.79 13.72
C ASP A 12 16.82 -7.25 12.82
N GLY A 13 16.64 -6.63 11.65
CA GLY A 13 15.67 -7.01 10.63
C GLY A 13 14.26 -6.54 10.91
N TRP A 14 13.28 -7.29 10.41
CA TRP A 14 11.86 -7.08 10.61
C TRP A 14 11.33 -7.82 11.83
N ARG A 15 10.41 -7.19 12.53
CA ARG A 15 9.69 -7.83 13.64
C ARG A 15 8.19 -7.46 13.61
N VAL A 16 7.34 -8.40 13.96
CA VAL A 16 5.95 -8.12 14.31
C VAL A 16 5.92 -7.73 15.79
N THR A 17 5.38 -6.56 16.08
CA THR A 17 5.24 -6.03 17.44
C THR A 17 3.80 -5.63 17.70
N GLU A 18 3.45 -5.43 18.96
CA GLU A 18 2.26 -4.67 19.29
C GLU A 18 2.37 -3.24 18.74
N VAL A 19 1.23 -2.61 18.44
CA VAL A 19 1.21 -1.22 18.01
C VAL A 19 1.79 -0.31 19.09
N PRO A 20 2.73 0.61 18.75
CA PRO A 20 3.38 1.45 19.76
C PRO A 20 2.43 2.50 20.37
N ASN A 21 1.37 2.85 19.65
CA ASN A 21 0.31 3.79 20.07
C ASN A 21 -1.04 3.26 19.56
N PRO A 22 -2.16 3.62 20.21
CA PRO A 22 -3.49 3.25 19.71
C PRO A 22 -3.67 3.61 18.24
N HIS A 23 -4.16 2.65 17.46
CA HIS A 23 -4.48 2.86 16.04
C HIS A 23 -5.91 3.41 15.91
N PRO A 24 -6.22 4.25 14.89
CA PRO A 24 -7.61 4.73 14.65
C PRO A 24 -8.63 3.60 14.49
N ASP A 25 -8.21 2.47 13.92
CA ASP A 25 -8.97 1.23 13.91
C ASP A 25 -8.57 0.40 15.14
N GLU A 26 -9.51 0.27 16.09
CA GLU A 26 -9.28 -0.42 17.35
C GLU A 26 -9.03 -1.94 17.21
N GLU A 27 -9.31 -2.53 16.06
CA GLU A 27 -9.03 -3.95 15.79
C GLU A 27 -7.54 -4.19 15.47
N VAL A 28 -6.80 -3.15 15.09
CA VAL A 28 -5.38 -3.23 14.77
C VAL A 28 -4.54 -3.32 16.04
N ARG A 29 -3.96 -4.48 16.28
CA ARG A 29 -3.15 -4.77 17.49
C ARG A 29 -1.67 -4.91 17.21
N THR A 30 -1.29 -5.16 15.96
CA THR A 30 0.10 -5.44 15.59
C THR A 30 0.56 -4.62 14.40
N ALA A 31 1.87 -4.40 14.33
CA ALA A 31 2.52 -3.73 13.22
C ALA A 31 3.87 -4.40 12.90
N PHE A 32 4.35 -4.21 11.69
CA PHE A 32 5.71 -4.56 11.29
C PHE A 32 6.65 -3.44 11.70
N ALA A 33 7.61 -3.73 12.57
CA ALA A 33 8.63 -2.79 12.98
C ALA A 33 9.93 -3.03 12.21
N THR A 34 10.59 -1.95 11.79
CA THR A 34 11.92 -1.96 11.18
C THR A 34 13.00 -1.70 12.23
N SER A 35 14.26 -2.00 11.87
CA SER A 35 15.41 -1.85 12.75
C SER A 35 16.27 -0.61 12.40
N PHE A 36 17.54 -0.60 12.83
CA PHE A 36 18.47 0.54 12.70
C PHE A 36 19.17 0.62 11.34
N TYR A 37 19.13 -0.42 10.51
CA TYR A 37 19.49 -0.36 9.10
C TYR A 37 18.27 -0.63 8.22
N ILE A 38 18.41 -0.38 6.93
CA ILE A 38 17.31 -0.50 5.97
C ILE A 38 16.68 -1.91 6.04
N CYS A 39 15.40 -1.91 6.32
CA CYS A 39 14.52 -3.05 6.17
C CYS A 39 13.55 -2.76 5.01
N GLU A 40 13.50 -3.64 4.02
CA GLU A 40 12.62 -3.50 2.86
C GLU A 40 11.96 -4.84 2.54
N LYS A 41 10.68 -4.81 2.25
CA LYS A 41 9.93 -6.00 1.81
C LYS A 41 9.06 -5.68 0.60
N LEU A 42 8.75 -6.71 -0.16
CA LEU A 42 8.01 -6.66 -1.42
C LEU A 42 6.82 -7.61 -1.37
N GLN A 43 5.71 -7.18 -1.92
CA GLN A 43 4.62 -8.06 -2.31
C GLN A 43 4.29 -7.89 -3.79
N MET A 44 4.11 -9.02 -4.48
CA MET A 44 3.65 -9.06 -5.85
C MET A 44 2.19 -9.50 -5.89
N ILE A 45 1.30 -8.60 -6.32
CA ILE A 45 -0.12 -8.84 -6.43
C ILE A 45 -0.44 -9.18 -7.88
N ASP A 46 -0.97 -10.37 -8.12
CA ASP A 46 -1.47 -10.82 -9.42
C ASP A 46 -2.96 -10.51 -9.50
N LEU A 47 -3.32 -9.47 -10.26
CA LEU A 47 -4.70 -9.00 -10.35
C LEU A 47 -5.67 -10.08 -10.84
N LYS A 48 -5.21 -11.00 -11.70
CA LYS A 48 -6.04 -12.12 -12.15
C LYS A 48 -6.35 -13.09 -11.01
N LYS A 49 -5.39 -13.38 -10.13
CA LYS A 49 -5.61 -14.22 -8.95
C LYS A 49 -6.54 -13.57 -7.94
N GLU A 50 -6.52 -12.23 -7.86
CA GLU A 50 -7.43 -11.44 -7.03
C GLU A 50 -8.84 -11.27 -7.65
N GLY A 51 -9.10 -11.91 -8.81
CA GLY A 51 -10.42 -11.89 -9.46
C GLY A 51 -10.63 -10.80 -10.50
N TYR A 52 -9.62 -9.97 -10.77
CA TYR A 52 -9.71 -8.91 -11.76
C TYR A 52 -9.24 -9.40 -13.14
N ASN A 53 -10.19 -9.60 -14.06
CA ASN A 53 -9.86 -10.06 -15.39
C ASN A 53 -9.29 -8.94 -16.28
N GLN A 54 -8.64 -9.34 -17.38
CA GLN A 54 -7.96 -8.40 -18.29
C GLN A 54 -8.93 -7.41 -18.94
N PHE A 55 -10.10 -7.88 -19.33
CA PHE A 55 -11.10 -7.04 -19.96
C PHE A 55 -11.52 -5.90 -19.04
N PHE A 56 -11.81 -6.20 -17.77
CA PHE A 56 -12.17 -5.20 -16.79
C PHE A 56 -11.05 -4.16 -16.58
N MET A 57 -9.81 -4.63 -16.39
CA MET A 57 -8.68 -3.74 -16.15
C MET A 57 -8.32 -2.87 -17.37
N ASP A 58 -8.52 -3.37 -18.58
CA ASP A 58 -8.15 -2.66 -19.82
C ASP A 58 -9.22 -1.66 -20.29
N HIS A 59 -10.49 -2.02 -20.15
CA HIS A 59 -11.60 -1.22 -20.67
C HIS A 59 -12.14 -0.22 -19.62
N PHE A 60 -12.32 -0.66 -18.40
CA PHE A 60 -12.85 0.22 -17.33
C PHE A 60 -11.77 1.03 -16.64
N GLN A 61 -10.54 0.53 -16.62
CA GLN A 61 -9.40 1.19 -15.97
C GLN A 61 -9.75 1.77 -14.60
N PRO A 62 -10.24 0.91 -13.67
CA PRO A 62 -10.66 1.37 -12.35
C PRO A 62 -9.50 2.05 -11.62
N ASP A 63 -9.80 3.03 -10.79
CA ASP A 63 -8.78 3.64 -9.95
C ASP A 63 -8.16 2.59 -9.01
N ILE A 64 -6.84 2.66 -8.84
CA ILE A 64 -6.11 1.79 -7.92
C ILE A 64 -5.62 2.64 -6.77
N ARG A 65 -6.24 2.47 -5.61
CA ARG A 65 -5.83 3.14 -4.37
C ARG A 65 -4.85 2.26 -3.61
N ILE A 66 -3.80 2.87 -3.12
CA ILE A 66 -2.84 2.23 -2.22
C ILE A 66 -2.73 3.02 -0.92
N SER A 67 -2.50 2.33 0.18
CA SER A 67 -2.23 2.98 1.46
C SER A 67 -1.36 2.13 2.38
N ASP A 68 -0.65 2.82 3.27
CA ASP A 68 0.06 2.29 4.42
C ASP A 68 -0.27 3.17 5.64
N TRP A 69 -0.43 2.55 6.80
CA TRP A 69 -0.43 3.26 8.07
C TRP A 69 0.95 3.16 8.70
N ILE A 70 1.53 4.32 9.02
CA ILE A 70 2.91 4.44 9.50
C ILE A 70 2.99 5.29 10.77
N ILE A 71 3.90 4.90 11.66
CA ILE A 71 4.25 5.66 12.85
C ILE A 71 5.70 5.37 13.24
N PRO A 72 6.50 6.36 13.69
CA PRO A 72 7.78 6.09 14.35
C PRO A 72 7.55 5.55 15.76
N ARG A 73 8.51 4.81 16.30
CA ARG A 73 8.48 4.49 17.72
C ARG A 73 8.68 5.76 18.55
N TRP A 74 7.96 5.88 19.66
CA TRP A 74 8.07 7.02 20.56
C TRP A 74 9.53 7.28 20.97
N GLY A 75 9.96 8.55 20.93
CA GLY A 75 11.31 8.96 21.28
C GLY A 75 12.40 8.68 20.22
N CYS A 76 12.05 7.99 19.13
CA CYS A 76 12.98 7.72 18.02
C CYS A 76 12.45 8.27 16.71
N GLY A 77 13.28 8.96 15.94
CA GLY A 77 12.96 9.32 14.56
C GLY A 77 13.16 8.12 13.65
N SER A 78 12.41 8.06 12.57
CA SER A 78 12.56 7.00 11.57
C SER A 78 12.40 7.51 10.16
N GLN A 79 12.82 6.72 9.20
CA GLN A 79 12.64 6.95 7.77
C GLN A 79 11.68 5.91 7.23
N TYR A 80 10.74 6.36 6.42
CA TYR A 80 9.82 5.49 5.67
C TYR A 80 9.99 5.73 4.18
N HIS A 81 9.99 4.65 3.42
CA HIS A 81 9.95 4.71 1.96
C HIS A 81 8.95 3.71 1.40
N VAL A 82 8.38 4.06 0.28
CA VAL A 82 7.44 3.23 -0.48
C VAL A 82 7.68 3.39 -1.97
N ARG A 83 7.53 2.31 -2.70
CA ARG A 83 7.52 2.30 -4.16
C ARG A 83 6.48 1.29 -4.63
N VAL A 84 5.52 1.77 -5.41
CA VAL A 84 4.49 0.92 -6.00
C VAL A 84 4.53 1.06 -7.50
N GLU A 85 4.54 -0.07 -8.20
CA GLU A 85 4.65 -0.14 -9.65
C GLU A 85 3.49 -0.95 -10.24
N LEU A 86 2.86 -0.39 -11.27
CA LEU A 86 1.89 -1.09 -12.10
C LEU A 86 2.64 -1.75 -13.25
N LEU A 87 2.50 -3.07 -13.40
CA LEU A 87 3.26 -3.87 -14.35
C LEU A 87 2.34 -4.58 -15.34
N ASN A 88 2.84 -4.74 -16.59
CA ASN A 88 2.15 -5.54 -17.59
C ASN A 88 2.51 -7.05 -17.48
N ASN A 89 1.98 -7.87 -18.40
CA ASN A 89 2.22 -9.32 -18.46
C ASN A 89 3.69 -9.70 -18.72
N LYS A 90 4.52 -8.77 -19.21
CA LYS A 90 5.96 -8.95 -19.43
C LYS A 90 6.78 -8.35 -18.27
N MET A 91 6.14 -8.05 -17.14
CA MET A 91 6.75 -7.40 -15.97
C MET A 91 7.35 -6.01 -16.26
N LYS A 92 6.99 -5.41 -17.40
CA LYS A 92 7.39 -4.04 -17.74
C LYS A 92 6.51 -3.06 -16.97
N ARG A 93 7.16 -2.06 -16.36
CA ARG A 93 6.50 -0.98 -15.63
C ARG A 93 5.73 -0.06 -16.58
N LEU A 94 4.46 0.15 -16.29
CA LEU A 94 3.56 1.07 -16.96
C LEU A 94 3.47 2.40 -16.21
N GLN A 95 3.28 2.34 -14.89
CA GLN A 95 3.21 3.51 -14.03
C GLN A 95 3.90 3.21 -12.69
N MET A 96 4.35 4.24 -11.98
CA MET A 96 5.03 4.10 -10.70
C MET A 96 4.69 5.28 -9.78
N PHE A 97 4.48 4.97 -8.51
CA PHE A 97 4.50 5.91 -7.42
C PHE A 97 5.72 5.62 -6.54
N ALA A 98 6.61 6.59 -6.40
CA ALA A 98 7.80 6.51 -5.57
C ALA A 98 8.12 7.93 -5.04
N PRO A 99 7.46 8.36 -3.98
CA PRO A 99 7.73 9.65 -3.36
C PRO A 99 9.12 9.66 -2.72
N ARG A 100 9.59 10.84 -2.34
CA ARG A 100 10.80 10.95 -1.53
C ARG A 100 10.60 10.23 -0.20
N THR A 101 11.68 9.69 0.36
CA THR A 101 11.70 9.13 1.71
C THR A 101 11.12 10.13 2.71
N VAL A 102 10.21 9.66 3.55
CA VAL A 102 9.57 10.47 4.56
C VAL A 102 10.37 10.38 5.85
N ASP A 103 10.89 11.51 6.32
CA ASP A 103 11.56 11.62 7.61
C ASP A 103 10.53 11.87 8.72
N LEU A 104 10.27 10.85 9.51
CA LEU A 104 9.39 10.88 10.66
C LEU A 104 10.20 11.36 11.88
N LYS A 105 10.27 12.68 12.06
CA LYS A 105 11.10 13.30 13.12
C LYS A 105 10.59 12.97 14.52
N THR A 106 11.52 12.81 15.46
CA THR A 106 11.23 12.62 16.89
C THR A 106 10.31 13.74 17.42
N GLY A 107 9.24 13.35 18.11
CA GLY A 107 8.30 14.28 18.74
C GLY A 107 7.28 14.93 17.80
N THR A 108 7.40 14.75 16.48
CA THR A 108 6.47 15.35 15.52
C THR A 108 5.30 14.42 15.18
N TYR A 109 5.55 13.11 15.13
CA TYR A 109 4.57 12.09 14.78
C TYR A 109 4.17 11.30 16.02
N LEU A 110 3.15 11.78 16.74
CA LEU A 110 2.60 11.12 17.93
C LEU A 110 1.44 10.19 17.62
N HIS A 111 0.91 10.28 16.38
CA HIS A 111 -0.24 9.52 15.92
C HIS A 111 0.11 8.78 14.63
N TRP A 112 -0.69 7.77 14.33
CA TRP A 112 -0.62 7.07 13.06
C TRP A 112 -0.91 8.03 11.90
N ASN A 113 -0.09 7.92 10.86
CA ASN A 113 -0.24 8.69 9.63
C ASN A 113 -0.54 7.73 8.49
N GLN A 114 -1.54 8.05 7.70
CA GLN A 114 -1.86 7.27 6.52
C GLN A 114 -1.16 7.86 5.29
N MET A 115 -0.21 7.11 4.71
CA MET A 115 0.27 7.35 3.37
C MET A 115 -0.78 6.81 2.39
N THR A 116 -1.14 7.58 1.39
CA THR A 116 -2.11 7.15 0.37
C THR A 116 -1.74 7.70 -0.99
N HIS A 117 -2.05 6.94 -2.04
CA HIS A 117 -1.93 7.37 -3.43
C HIS A 117 -2.98 6.67 -4.28
N ILE A 118 -3.43 7.31 -5.36
CA ILE A 118 -4.39 6.76 -6.30
C ILE A 118 -3.79 6.82 -7.71
N PHE A 119 -3.69 5.66 -8.35
CA PHE A 119 -3.34 5.59 -9.76
C PHE A 119 -4.58 5.81 -10.60
N HIS A 120 -4.53 6.80 -11.47
CA HIS A 120 -5.54 7.13 -12.46
C HIS A 120 -4.94 7.05 -13.86
N ASN A 121 -5.77 6.83 -14.87
CA ASN A 121 -5.38 6.95 -16.28
C ASN A 121 -4.07 6.22 -16.62
N TYR A 122 -3.87 5.03 -16.06
CA TYR A 122 -2.65 4.25 -16.23
C TYR A 122 -2.58 3.51 -17.57
N GLY A 123 -3.63 3.59 -18.37
CA GLY A 123 -3.74 2.90 -19.66
C GLY A 123 -3.99 1.39 -19.54
N PRO A 124 -4.26 0.71 -20.67
CA PRO A 124 -4.48 -0.73 -20.66
C PRO A 124 -3.18 -1.50 -20.43
N GLY A 125 -3.32 -2.75 -20.00
CA GLY A 125 -2.20 -3.69 -19.90
C GLY A 125 -1.72 -3.96 -18.48
N VAL A 126 -2.27 -3.32 -17.42
CA VAL A 126 -1.92 -3.62 -16.03
C VAL A 126 -2.35 -5.03 -15.67
N ARG A 127 -1.41 -5.83 -15.12
CA ARG A 127 -1.63 -7.24 -14.72
C ARG A 127 -1.14 -7.52 -13.32
N TYR A 128 -0.12 -6.80 -12.88
CA TYR A 128 0.49 -6.97 -11.56
C TYR A 128 0.70 -5.63 -10.88
N ILE A 129 0.65 -5.65 -9.56
CA ILE A 129 1.06 -4.54 -8.73
C ILE A 129 2.23 -5.01 -7.88
N ARG A 130 3.37 -4.32 -7.98
CA ARG A 130 4.54 -4.55 -7.15
C ARG A 130 4.57 -3.49 -6.07
N PHE A 131 4.31 -3.90 -4.84
CA PHE A 131 4.32 -3.03 -3.67
C PHE A 131 5.60 -3.27 -2.88
N ILE A 132 6.40 -2.24 -2.72
CA ILE A 132 7.66 -2.27 -1.96
C ILE A 132 7.60 -1.18 -0.91
N HIS A 133 7.88 -1.51 0.33
CA HIS A 133 7.99 -0.54 1.39
C HIS A 133 8.99 -0.94 2.46
N GLY A 134 9.35 0.02 3.29
CA GLY A 134 10.28 -0.22 4.37
C GLY A 134 10.74 1.04 5.07
N GLY A 135 11.84 0.90 5.77
CA GLY A 135 12.45 2.01 6.49
C GLY A 135 13.53 1.59 7.46
N LYS A 136 13.89 2.53 8.33
CA LYS A 136 14.87 2.34 9.40
C LYS A 136 14.68 3.38 10.49
N ASP A 137 15.32 3.21 11.64
CA ASP A 137 15.47 4.31 12.57
C ASP A 137 16.55 5.32 12.13
N THR A 138 16.60 6.48 12.76
CA THR A 138 17.60 7.54 12.51
C THR A 138 18.63 7.67 13.60
N ARG A 139 18.55 6.86 14.66
CA ARG A 139 19.44 6.89 15.83
C ARG A 139 20.45 5.75 15.82
N PHE A 140 20.27 4.76 14.95
CA PHE A 140 21.09 3.55 14.87
C PHE A 140 21.09 2.76 16.19
N TRP A 141 19.97 2.78 16.91
CA TRP A 141 19.82 2.04 18.16
C TRP A 141 19.51 0.57 17.89
N LYS A 142 20.30 -0.32 18.47
CA LYS A 142 20.04 -1.75 18.40
C LYS A 142 18.62 -2.08 18.86
N GLY A 143 17.88 -2.83 18.07
CA GLY A 143 16.49 -3.18 18.33
C GLY A 143 15.55 -2.71 17.19
N PHE A 144 14.27 -2.60 17.51
CA PHE A 144 13.18 -2.32 16.56
C PHE A 144 12.59 -0.93 16.81
N PHE A 145 13.41 0.11 16.60
CA PHE A 145 13.07 1.50 16.84
C PHE A 145 12.76 2.29 15.56
N GLY A 146 12.73 1.59 14.42
CA GLY A 146 12.40 2.21 13.15
C GLY A 146 10.91 2.45 12.96
N VAL A 147 10.49 2.61 11.71
CA VAL A 147 9.08 2.83 11.38
C VAL A 147 8.27 1.56 11.63
N HIS A 148 7.09 1.75 12.23
CA HIS A 148 6.07 0.73 12.35
C HIS A 148 5.06 0.92 11.22
N ILE A 149 4.73 -0.17 10.53
CA ILE A 149 3.87 -0.20 9.35
C ILE A 149 2.76 -1.22 9.58
N THR A 150 1.52 -0.82 9.31
CA THR A 150 0.36 -1.73 9.41
C THR A 150 -0.69 -1.40 8.37
N GLN A 151 -1.68 -2.27 8.21
CA GLN A 151 -2.81 -2.11 7.28
C GLN A 151 -2.39 -1.63 5.89
N THR A 152 -1.32 -2.22 5.35
CA THR A 152 -0.96 -2.02 3.94
C THR A 152 -2.12 -2.49 3.07
N CYS A 153 -2.62 -1.64 2.21
CA CYS A 153 -3.81 -1.92 1.41
C CYS A 153 -3.62 -1.54 -0.05
N VAL A 154 -4.16 -2.38 -0.93
CA VAL A 154 -4.39 -2.08 -2.34
C VAL A 154 -5.86 -2.32 -2.62
N GLU A 155 -6.54 -1.29 -3.09
CA GLU A 155 -7.97 -1.30 -3.36
C GLU A 155 -8.21 -0.96 -4.84
N ILE A 156 -9.00 -1.78 -5.52
CA ILE A 156 -9.49 -1.49 -6.87
C ILE A 156 -10.84 -0.81 -6.74
N CYS A 157 -10.87 0.49 -6.99
CA CYS A 157 -12.07 1.31 -6.84
C CYS A 157 -12.85 1.35 -8.16
N PRO A 158 -14.18 1.33 -8.15
CA PRO A 158 -14.96 1.60 -9.35
C PRO A 158 -14.51 2.94 -9.95
N ALA A 159 -14.28 2.97 -11.26
CA ALA A 159 -13.94 4.21 -11.95
C ALA A 159 -15.08 5.21 -11.70
N MET A 160 -14.79 6.32 -11.06
CA MET A 160 -15.72 7.44 -10.95
C MET A 160 -15.79 8.11 -12.32
N HIS A 161 -16.52 7.52 -13.25
CA HIS A 161 -16.78 8.15 -14.53
C HIS A 161 -17.44 9.49 -14.31
N LYS A 162 -16.82 10.57 -14.77
CA LYS A 162 -17.57 11.77 -15.15
C LYS A 162 -18.62 11.28 -16.14
N PRO A 163 -19.92 11.57 -15.96
CA PRO A 163 -20.93 11.17 -16.89
C PRO A 163 -20.58 11.75 -18.26
N ILE A 164 -20.23 10.89 -19.22
CA ILE A 164 -20.28 11.26 -20.63
C ILE A 164 -21.76 11.47 -20.90
N GLY A 165 -22.16 12.75 -21.08
CA GLY A 165 -23.51 13.09 -21.44
C GLY A 165 -23.86 12.46 -22.79
N THR A 166 -24.61 11.38 -22.78
CA THR A 166 -25.56 10.98 -23.84
C THR A 166 -26.41 9.85 -23.26
N GLY A 167 -27.72 10.05 -23.32
CA GLY A 167 -28.72 9.17 -22.76
C GLY A 167 -28.63 7.73 -23.21
N LEU A 168 -28.73 6.84 -22.25
CA LEU A 168 -29.26 5.49 -22.39
C LEU A 168 -29.75 4.96 -21.02
N GLY A 169 -30.69 4.11 -21.07
CA GLY A 169 -31.73 3.72 -20.14
C GLY A 169 -31.38 3.24 -18.73
N ARG A 170 -32.44 3.19 -17.96
CA ARG A 170 -32.62 2.98 -16.52
C ARG A 170 -32.28 1.56 -15.99
N THR A 171 -31.43 0.77 -16.57
CA THR A 171 -31.18 -0.63 -16.17
C THR A 171 -29.83 -0.91 -15.50
N ASP A 172 -28.86 0.03 -15.52
CA ASP A 172 -27.50 -0.26 -15.03
C ASP A 172 -27.25 0.06 -13.54
N LYS A 173 -28.23 0.61 -12.83
CA LYS A 173 -28.03 0.99 -11.41
C LYS A 173 -28.02 -0.20 -10.44
N ASP A 174 -28.62 -1.31 -10.79
CA ASP A 174 -28.73 -2.47 -9.89
C ASP A 174 -27.56 -3.44 -10.01
N GLU A 175 -26.87 -3.48 -11.15
CA GLU A 175 -25.63 -4.26 -11.29
C GLU A 175 -24.41 -3.58 -10.66
N MET A 176 -24.36 -2.24 -10.67
CA MET A 176 -23.30 -1.48 -9.99
C MET A 176 -23.32 -1.63 -8.46
N ARG A 177 -24.48 -1.93 -7.87
CA ARG A 177 -24.58 -2.18 -6.41
C ARG A 177 -24.04 -3.55 -5.98
N LYS A 178 -23.84 -4.47 -6.90
CA LYS A 178 -23.29 -5.82 -6.62
C LYS A 178 -21.77 -5.92 -6.80
N ALA A 179 -21.12 -4.94 -7.40
CA ALA A 179 -19.67 -4.86 -7.39
C ALA A 179 -19.22 -4.38 -5.99
N LYS A 180 -19.17 -5.29 -5.03
CA LYS A 180 -18.49 -5.06 -3.76
C LYS A 180 -17.06 -4.65 -4.07
N SER A 181 -16.64 -3.49 -3.57
CA SER A 181 -15.23 -3.11 -3.52
C SER A 181 -14.47 -4.26 -2.84
N HIS A 182 -13.77 -5.06 -3.61
CA HIS A 182 -12.89 -6.07 -3.04
C HIS A 182 -11.64 -5.33 -2.55
N VAL A 183 -11.61 -5.08 -1.27
CA VAL A 183 -10.42 -4.57 -0.58
C VAL A 183 -9.48 -5.75 -0.41
N CYS A 184 -8.39 -5.78 -1.17
CA CYS A 184 -7.29 -6.69 -0.91
C CYS A 184 -6.47 -6.08 0.22
N THR A 185 -6.82 -6.42 1.47
CA THR A 185 -6.01 -6.01 2.63
C THR A 185 -4.80 -6.91 2.69
N ILE A 186 -3.65 -6.32 2.51
CA ILE A 186 -2.35 -6.98 2.60
C ILE A 186 -1.92 -6.91 4.07
N SER A 187 -2.15 -7.94 4.82
CA SER A 187 -1.72 -8.07 6.23
C SER A 187 -0.43 -8.86 6.39
#